data_534d493954cf38b990d21c1b8ffaf8f3
#
_entry.id   534d493954cf38b990d21c1b8ffaf8f3
#
_cell.length_a   1.000
_cell.length_b   1.000
_cell.length_c   1.000
_cell.angle_alpha   90.00
_cell.angle_beta   90.00
_cell.angle_gamma   90.00
#
_symmetry.space_group_name_H-M   'P 1'
#
loop_
_entity.id
_entity.type
_entity.pdbx_description
1 polymer ?
#
loop_
_entity_poly.entity_id
_entity_poly.type
_entity_poly.pdbx_seq_one_letter_code
_entity_poly.pdbx_strand_id
1 'polypeptide(L)'
;MAHAGILFLLIGHVLTTTLVDRADPSHQITLIRDESVRHGDFYYTMTDILTTSPGDVEYDDRFSIGDGFFGIQIEVYDLDGSLIGSVEPGVLRFDSADGMIRPRSEVDRIVQWSGDTILILDLTQMNQIMTQALMGELDDVDRVRLTVYDLPGSHLVWFGWALIMVGSMFTLTRVRGKENQESE
;
A
#
# COMPACT_ATOMS: atom_id res chain seq x y z
N MET A 1 -20.18 -6.74 21.74
CA MET A 1 -19.59 -6.44 20.43
C MET A 1 -18.22 -5.76 20.55
N ALA A 2 -18.09 -4.65 21.29
CA ALA A 2 -16.80 -3.93 21.39
C ALA A 2 -15.62 -4.81 21.90
N HIS A 3 -15.82 -5.63 22.93
CA HIS A 3 -14.78 -6.55 23.43
C HIS A 3 -14.35 -7.59 22.40
N ALA A 4 -15.27 -8.13 21.61
CA ALA A 4 -14.93 -9.02 20.50
C ALA A 4 -14.13 -8.27 19.42
N GLY A 5 -14.49 -7.02 19.14
CA GLY A 5 -13.76 -6.17 18.22
C GLY A 5 -12.31 -5.95 18.66
N ILE A 6 -12.08 -5.67 19.95
CA ILE A 6 -10.73 -5.52 20.50
C ILE A 6 -9.93 -6.82 20.34
N LEU A 7 -10.55 -7.98 20.60
CA LEU A 7 -9.88 -9.27 20.45
C LEU A 7 -9.44 -9.51 19.01
N PHE A 8 -10.33 -9.31 18.02
CA PHE A 8 -9.99 -9.46 16.60
C PHE A 8 -8.90 -8.50 16.16
N LEU A 9 -8.98 -7.23 16.61
CA LEU A 9 -7.97 -6.22 16.30
C LEU A 9 -6.59 -6.64 16.85
N LEU A 10 -6.51 -7.10 18.09
CA LEU A 10 -5.27 -7.56 18.70
C LEU A 10 -4.71 -8.80 18.01
N ILE A 11 -5.55 -9.78 17.67
CA ILE A 11 -5.11 -10.98 16.93
C ILE A 11 -4.57 -10.56 15.57
N GLY A 12 -5.31 -9.75 14.81
CA GLY A 12 -4.86 -9.27 13.51
C GLY A 12 -3.56 -8.49 13.59
N HIS A 13 -3.42 -7.61 14.60
CA HIS A 13 -2.19 -6.85 14.82
C HIS A 13 -1.00 -7.76 15.12
N VAL A 14 -1.17 -8.76 16.00
CA VAL A 14 -0.11 -9.73 16.30
C VAL A 14 0.29 -10.49 15.03
N LEU A 15 -0.67 -10.97 14.25
CA LEU A 15 -0.38 -11.71 13.01
C LEU A 15 0.41 -10.86 12.01
N THR A 16 0.00 -9.60 11.79
CA THR A 16 0.64 -8.70 10.82
C THR A 16 1.99 -8.16 11.27
N THR A 17 2.27 -8.15 12.58
CA THR A 17 3.52 -7.57 13.10
C THR A 17 4.55 -8.61 13.54
N THR A 18 4.12 -9.79 14.00
CA THR A 18 5.03 -10.80 14.55
C THR A 18 5.35 -11.93 13.57
N LEU A 19 4.46 -12.20 12.60
CA LEU A 19 4.70 -13.24 11.59
C LEU A 19 5.50 -12.73 10.39
N VAL A 20 5.66 -11.41 10.24
CA VAL A 20 6.40 -10.81 9.14
C VAL A 20 7.74 -10.32 9.66
N ASP A 21 8.81 -11.04 9.35
CA ASP A 21 10.18 -10.56 9.60
C ASP A 21 10.55 -9.53 8.52
N ARG A 22 10.38 -8.24 8.86
CA ARG A 22 10.68 -7.14 7.93
C ARG A 22 12.15 -6.99 7.59
N ALA A 23 13.03 -7.66 8.32
CA ALA A 23 14.47 -7.65 8.05
C ALA A 23 14.90 -8.76 7.09
N ASP A 24 14.00 -9.71 6.79
CA ASP A 24 14.30 -10.81 5.88
C ASP A 24 14.53 -10.28 4.45
N PRO A 25 15.73 -10.48 3.89
CA PRO A 25 16.03 -10.06 2.50
C PRO A 25 15.19 -10.79 1.45
N SER A 26 14.54 -11.90 1.79
CA SER A 26 13.62 -12.60 0.87
C SER A 26 12.42 -11.75 0.46
N HIS A 27 12.07 -10.70 1.23
CA HIS A 27 11.03 -9.74 0.84
C HIS A 27 11.44 -8.80 -0.30
N GLN A 28 12.74 -8.74 -0.62
CA GLN A 28 13.22 -7.90 -1.71
C GLN A 28 13.20 -8.67 -3.03
N ILE A 29 12.54 -8.10 -4.03
CA ILE A 29 12.53 -8.63 -5.39
C ILE A 29 13.05 -7.56 -6.35
N THR A 30 13.65 -8.02 -7.44
CA THR A 30 14.03 -7.17 -8.56
C THR A 30 13.18 -7.54 -9.74
N LEU A 31 12.38 -6.59 -10.20
CA LEU A 31 11.60 -6.73 -11.43
C LEU A 31 12.47 -6.26 -12.61
N ILE A 32 12.39 -6.97 -13.70
CA ILE A 32 12.92 -6.59 -14.99
C ILE A 32 11.73 -6.30 -15.90
N ARG A 33 11.82 -5.25 -16.70
CA ARG A 33 10.71 -4.83 -17.56
C ARG A 33 10.29 -5.99 -18.45
N ASP A 34 8.98 -6.22 -18.53
CA ASP A 34 8.33 -7.29 -19.33
C ASP A 34 8.71 -8.73 -18.93
N GLU A 35 9.46 -8.91 -17.84
CA GLU A 35 9.76 -10.23 -17.30
C GLU A 35 8.91 -10.50 -16.04
N SER A 36 8.36 -11.71 -15.94
CA SER A 36 7.59 -12.12 -14.78
C SER A 36 8.50 -12.71 -13.71
N VAL A 37 8.46 -12.16 -12.51
CA VAL A 37 9.20 -12.63 -11.34
C VAL A 37 8.24 -13.24 -10.33
N ARG A 38 8.49 -14.48 -9.94
CA ARG A 38 7.69 -15.14 -8.91
C ARG A 38 8.16 -14.74 -7.52
N HIS A 39 7.20 -14.35 -6.68
CA HIS A 39 7.39 -14.16 -5.24
C HIS A 39 6.13 -14.60 -4.48
N GLY A 40 6.30 -15.48 -3.51
CA GLY A 40 5.17 -16.09 -2.81
C GLY A 40 4.22 -16.83 -3.76
N ASP A 41 2.95 -16.48 -3.70
CA ASP A 41 1.87 -17.08 -4.47
C ASP A 41 1.55 -16.33 -5.76
N PHE A 42 2.40 -15.36 -6.16
CA PHE A 42 2.15 -14.49 -7.32
C PHE A 42 3.33 -14.39 -8.25
N TYR A 43 3.00 -14.02 -9.49
CA TYR A 43 3.94 -13.49 -10.47
C TYR A 43 3.73 -11.99 -10.63
N TYR A 44 4.80 -11.23 -10.65
CA TYR A 44 4.83 -9.78 -10.79
C TYR A 44 5.55 -9.43 -12.08
N THR A 45 4.91 -8.62 -12.92
CA THR A 45 5.46 -8.17 -14.19
C THR A 45 5.41 -6.65 -14.24
N MET A 46 6.57 -6.00 -14.32
CA MET A 46 6.66 -4.56 -14.51
C MET A 46 6.34 -4.23 -15.96
N THR A 47 5.28 -3.46 -16.19
CA THR A 47 4.80 -3.12 -17.54
C THR A 47 5.15 -1.70 -17.94
N ASP A 48 5.12 -0.74 -17.00
CA ASP A 48 5.40 0.66 -17.30
C ASP A 48 6.00 1.42 -16.12
N ILE A 49 6.54 2.60 -16.42
CA ILE A 49 7.01 3.59 -15.44
C ILE A 49 6.10 4.80 -15.52
N LEU A 50 5.54 5.16 -14.39
CA LEU A 50 4.59 6.26 -14.26
C LEU A 50 5.29 7.51 -13.74
N THR A 51 5.09 8.61 -14.43
CA THR A 51 5.53 9.94 -13.97
C THR A 51 4.42 10.93 -14.20
N THR A 52 3.86 11.46 -13.11
CA THR A 52 2.76 12.43 -13.18
C THR A 52 3.05 13.63 -12.27
N SER A 53 2.46 14.78 -12.59
CA SER A 53 2.67 16.03 -11.87
C SER A 53 1.33 16.75 -11.63
N PRO A 54 1.26 17.68 -10.66
CA PRO A 54 0.07 18.50 -10.45
C PRO A 54 -0.39 19.17 -11.74
N GLY A 55 -1.68 19.05 -12.04
CA GLY A 55 -2.30 19.49 -13.29
C GLY A 55 -2.50 18.38 -14.31
N ASP A 56 -1.86 17.22 -14.14
CA ASP A 56 -2.20 16.02 -14.89
C ASP A 56 -3.46 15.38 -14.27
N VAL A 57 -4.39 14.92 -15.09
CA VAL A 57 -5.66 14.35 -14.62
C VAL A 57 -5.40 13.14 -13.71
N GLU A 58 -4.47 12.27 -14.08
CA GLU A 58 -4.10 11.08 -13.30
C GLU A 58 -3.51 11.44 -11.93
N TYR A 59 -2.75 12.54 -11.86
CA TYR A 59 -2.21 13.02 -10.59
C TYR A 59 -3.31 13.58 -9.70
N ASP A 60 -4.12 14.51 -10.23
CA ASP A 60 -5.12 15.24 -9.47
C ASP A 60 -6.27 14.35 -9.00
N ASP A 61 -6.59 13.27 -9.72
CA ASP A 61 -7.56 12.26 -9.31
C ASP A 61 -7.06 11.39 -8.15
N ARG A 62 -5.73 11.19 -8.05
CA ARG A 62 -5.12 10.28 -7.06
C ARG A 62 -4.54 11.02 -5.86
N PHE A 63 -3.93 12.17 -6.08
CA PHE A 63 -3.18 12.89 -5.06
C PHE A 63 -3.70 14.32 -4.87
N SER A 64 -3.87 14.72 -3.62
CA SER A 64 -4.24 16.09 -3.24
C SER A 64 -3.06 16.90 -2.70
N ILE A 65 -1.89 16.28 -2.58
CA ILE A 65 -0.67 16.87 -1.99
C ILE A 65 0.56 16.38 -2.75
N GLY A 66 1.64 17.13 -2.70
CA GLY A 66 2.92 16.81 -3.34
C GLY A 66 3.14 17.57 -4.63
N ASP A 67 4.35 17.45 -5.17
CA ASP A 67 4.82 18.19 -6.35
C ASP A 67 5.13 17.26 -7.53
N GLY A 68 4.75 16.00 -7.42
CA GLY A 68 4.86 14.99 -8.47
C GLY A 68 4.85 13.58 -7.91
N PHE A 69 4.54 12.61 -8.76
CA PHE A 69 4.56 11.19 -8.45
C PHE A 69 5.45 10.46 -9.46
N PHE A 70 6.24 9.55 -8.94
CA PHE A 70 6.98 8.57 -9.71
C PHE A 70 6.59 7.17 -9.21
N GLY A 71 6.19 6.30 -10.10
CA GLY A 71 5.80 4.95 -9.77
C GLY A 71 6.11 3.96 -10.87
N ILE A 72 5.78 2.71 -10.61
CA ILE A 72 5.86 1.64 -11.60
C ILE A 72 4.52 0.93 -11.67
N GLN A 73 4.07 0.63 -12.87
CA GLN A 73 2.90 -0.20 -13.10
C GLN A 73 3.33 -1.67 -13.09
N ILE A 74 2.65 -2.47 -12.27
CA ILE A 74 2.94 -3.89 -12.10
C ILE A 74 1.64 -4.66 -12.29
N GLU A 75 1.63 -5.56 -13.24
CA GLU A 75 0.59 -6.56 -13.35
C GLU A 75 0.90 -7.75 -12.46
N VAL A 76 -0.12 -8.22 -11.75
CA VAL A 76 0.00 -9.32 -10.80
C VAL A 76 -0.87 -10.48 -11.23
N TYR A 77 -0.24 -11.63 -11.35
CA TYR A 77 -0.88 -12.86 -11.77
C TYR A 77 -0.80 -13.92 -10.67
N ASP A 78 -1.81 -14.76 -10.58
CA ASP A 78 -1.76 -15.96 -9.73
C ASP A 78 -0.87 -17.05 -10.33
N LEU A 79 -0.74 -18.17 -9.61
CA LEU A 79 0.07 -19.31 -10.06
C LEU A 79 -0.51 -20.02 -11.29
N ASP A 80 -1.79 -19.83 -11.59
CA ASP A 80 -2.47 -20.38 -12.77
C ASP A 80 -2.33 -19.44 -13.97
N GLY A 81 -1.70 -18.28 -13.81
CA GLY A 81 -1.49 -17.28 -14.85
C GLY A 81 -2.69 -16.36 -15.08
N SER A 82 -3.69 -16.35 -14.19
CA SER A 82 -4.82 -15.43 -14.28
C SER A 82 -4.43 -14.07 -13.72
N LEU A 83 -4.77 -12.99 -14.41
CA LEU A 83 -4.54 -11.62 -13.94
C LEU A 83 -5.42 -11.34 -12.71
N ILE A 84 -4.79 -11.01 -11.59
CA ILE A 84 -5.47 -10.60 -10.36
C ILE A 84 -5.76 -9.11 -10.38
N GLY A 85 -4.84 -8.30 -10.87
CA GLY A 85 -4.97 -6.88 -10.96
C GLY A 85 -3.67 -6.17 -11.29
N SER A 86 -3.72 -4.84 -11.29
CA SER A 86 -2.56 -3.98 -11.44
C SER A 86 -2.36 -3.16 -10.17
N VAL A 87 -1.11 -2.93 -9.79
CA VAL A 87 -0.70 -2.09 -8.66
C VAL A 87 0.35 -1.10 -9.11
N GLU A 88 0.40 0.04 -8.43
CA GLU A 88 1.25 1.17 -8.80
C GLU A 88 2.01 1.72 -7.57
N PRO A 89 2.92 0.94 -6.98
CA PRO A 89 3.77 1.44 -5.92
C PRO A 89 4.71 2.51 -6.45
N GLY A 90 4.96 3.55 -5.63
CA GLY A 90 5.77 4.66 -6.10
C GLY A 90 6.24 5.58 -4.98
N VAL A 91 6.54 6.80 -5.38
CA VAL A 91 7.06 7.85 -4.52
C VAL A 91 6.42 9.19 -4.87
N LEU A 92 5.81 9.83 -3.89
CA LEU A 92 5.43 11.23 -3.96
C LEU A 92 6.64 12.11 -3.71
N ARG A 93 6.81 13.10 -4.57
CA ARG A 93 7.84 14.13 -4.47
C ARG A 93 7.28 15.35 -3.74
N PHE A 94 8.09 15.89 -2.84
CA PHE A 94 7.84 17.18 -2.19
C PHE A 94 9.06 18.07 -2.40
N ASP A 95 8.87 19.19 -3.08
CA ASP A 95 9.91 20.16 -3.35
C ASP A 95 9.99 21.14 -2.16
N SER A 96 11.10 21.14 -1.47
CA SER A 96 11.32 22.02 -0.31
C SER A 96 11.82 23.39 -0.76
N ALA A 97 11.55 24.43 0.05
CA ALA A 97 12.01 25.80 -0.20
C ALA A 97 13.55 25.95 -0.25
N ASP A 98 14.28 24.98 0.31
CA ASP A 98 15.74 24.86 0.25
C ASP A 98 16.25 24.17 -1.03
N GLY A 99 15.35 23.83 -1.96
CA GLY A 99 15.67 23.12 -3.20
C GLY A 99 15.93 21.62 -3.03
N MET A 100 15.69 21.08 -1.82
CA MET A 100 15.82 19.64 -1.60
C MET A 100 14.51 18.92 -1.93
N ILE A 101 14.63 17.78 -2.62
CA ILE A 101 13.52 16.88 -2.87
C ILE A 101 13.36 15.95 -1.67
N ARG A 102 12.15 15.88 -1.12
CA ARG A 102 11.78 14.96 -0.04
C ARG A 102 10.85 13.90 -0.58
N PRO A 103 11.33 12.69 -0.81
CA PRO A 103 10.49 11.59 -1.29
C PRO A 103 9.67 10.99 -0.14
N ARG A 104 8.43 10.65 -0.42
CA ARG A 104 7.55 9.86 0.44
C ARG A 104 7.10 8.61 -0.32
N SER A 105 7.33 7.44 0.27
CA SER A 105 6.82 6.19 -0.33
C SER A 105 5.30 6.21 -0.41
N GLU A 106 4.79 5.91 -1.60
CA GLU A 106 3.41 5.55 -1.84
C GLU A 106 3.35 4.03 -2.02
N VAL A 107 2.66 3.41 -1.09
CA VAL A 107 2.52 1.96 -1.01
C VAL A 107 1.26 1.56 -1.73
N ASP A 108 1.35 0.52 -2.55
CA ASP A 108 0.15 -0.10 -3.11
C ASP A 108 -0.01 -1.53 -2.63
N ARG A 109 -1.21 -2.08 -2.74
CA ARG A 109 -1.55 -3.36 -2.15
C ARG A 109 -2.47 -4.20 -3.01
N ILE A 110 -2.31 -5.49 -2.88
CA ILE A 110 -3.23 -6.50 -3.38
C ILE A 110 -4.05 -7.01 -2.19
N VAL A 111 -5.37 -6.84 -2.28
CA VAL A 111 -6.29 -7.35 -1.26
C VAL A 111 -6.60 -8.81 -1.55
N GLN A 112 -6.31 -9.68 -0.58
CA GLN A 112 -6.57 -11.10 -0.68
C GLN A 112 -7.44 -11.58 0.48
N TRP A 113 -8.06 -12.74 0.32
CA TRP A 113 -8.84 -13.36 1.39
C TRP A 113 -8.02 -13.68 2.65
N SER A 114 -6.75 -14.09 2.49
CA SER A 114 -5.86 -14.46 3.60
C SER A 114 -5.19 -13.27 4.28
N GLY A 115 -5.19 -12.12 3.64
CA GLY A 115 -4.49 -10.91 4.09
C GLY A 115 -4.16 -10.00 2.91
N ASP A 116 -3.46 -8.90 3.15
CA ASP A 116 -3.02 -8.00 2.10
C ASP A 116 -1.56 -8.29 1.75
N THR A 117 -1.21 -8.20 0.46
CA THR A 117 0.18 -8.12 0.02
C THR A 117 0.50 -6.68 -0.30
N ILE A 118 1.53 -6.12 0.34
CA ILE A 118 1.96 -4.73 0.20
C ILE A 118 3.21 -4.68 -0.67
N LEU A 119 3.21 -3.76 -1.65
CA LEU A 119 4.36 -3.48 -2.49
C LEU A 119 4.90 -2.08 -2.18
N ILE A 120 6.21 -1.99 -1.96
CA ILE A 120 6.91 -0.76 -1.62
C ILE A 120 8.09 -0.60 -2.57
N LEU A 121 8.18 0.55 -3.24
CA LEU A 121 9.33 0.88 -4.07
C LEU A 121 10.56 1.16 -3.19
N ASP A 122 11.71 0.53 -3.50
CA ASP A 122 12.95 0.78 -2.78
C ASP A 122 13.49 2.18 -3.08
N LEU A 123 13.44 3.06 -2.07
CA LEU A 123 13.86 4.45 -2.19
C LEU A 123 15.37 4.62 -2.47
N THR A 124 16.19 3.61 -2.18
CA THR A 124 17.66 3.73 -2.37
C THR A 124 18.07 3.86 -3.83
N GLN A 125 17.23 3.38 -4.76
CA GLN A 125 17.44 3.49 -6.20
C GLN A 125 16.88 4.79 -6.81
N MET A 126 16.08 5.56 -6.04
CA MET A 126 15.36 6.73 -6.55
C MET A 126 16.28 7.79 -7.17
N ASN A 127 17.44 8.05 -6.57
CA ASN A 127 18.35 9.06 -7.11
C ASN A 127 18.83 8.70 -8.53
N GLN A 128 19.08 7.41 -8.80
CA GLN A 128 19.48 6.94 -10.13
C GLN A 128 18.33 7.10 -11.12
N ILE A 129 17.14 6.63 -10.75
CA ILE A 129 15.94 6.70 -11.60
C ILE A 129 15.55 8.15 -11.89
N MET A 130 15.56 9.01 -10.87
CA MET A 130 15.29 10.45 -11.04
C MET A 130 16.30 11.11 -11.98
N THR A 131 17.57 10.72 -11.91
CA THR A 131 18.59 11.24 -12.84
C THR A 131 18.28 10.81 -14.27
N GLN A 132 17.91 9.55 -14.49
CA GLN A 132 17.51 9.05 -15.81
C GLN A 132 16.23 9.74 -16.31
N ALA A 133 15.25 9.98 -15.41
CA ALA A 133 14.05 10.74 -15.73
C ALA A 133 14.37 12.16 -16.22
N LEU A 134 15.28 12.87 -15.53
CA LEU A 134 15.69 14.22 -15.91
C LEU A 134 16.45 14.27 -17.24
N MET A 135 17.12 13.18 -17.62
CA MET A 135 17.80 13.03 -18.91
C MET A 135 16.86 12.61 -20.04
N GLY A 136 15.60 12.28 -19.74
CA GLY A 136 14.66 11.73 -20.71
C GLY A 136 14.92 10.27 -21.06
N GLU A 137 15.65 9.54 -20.22
CA GLU A 137 16.11 8.16 -20.41
C GLU A 137 15.30 7.17 -19.53
N LEU A 138 14.02 7.46 -19.27
CA LEU A 138 13.16 6.55 -18.48
C LEU A 138 12.97 5.19 -19.15
N ASP A 139 13.03 5.15 -20.47
CA ASP A 139 12.94 3.89 -21.22
C ASP A 139 14.13 2.97 -20.97
N ASP A 140 15.27 3.52 -20.56
CA ASP A 140 16.48 2.77 -20.22
C ASP A 140 16.44 2.15 -18.80
N VAL A 141 15.42 2.49 -17.99
CA VAL A 141 15.18 1.85 -16.71
C VAL A 141 14.58 0.47 -16.96
N ASP A 142 15.43 -0.53 -17.04
CA ASP A 142 15.05 -1.91 -17.32
C ASP A 142 14.74 -2.73 -16.08
N ARG A 143 15.15 -2.27 -14.89
CA ARG A 143 14.99 -3.01 -13.63
C ARG A 143 14.71 -2.11 -12.43
N VAL A 144 13.87 -2.60 -11.54
CA VAL A 144 13.46 -1.90 -10.33
C VAL A 144 13.39 -2.87 -9.15
N ARG A 145 13.89 -2.43 -7.99
CA ARG A 145 13.78 -3.19 -6.73
C ARG A 145 12.54 -2.78 -5.96
N LEU A 146 11.88 -3.79 -5.45
CA LEU A 146 10.71 -3.66 -4.59
C LEU A 146 10.90 -4.44 -3.30
N THR A 147 10.17 -4.02 -2.28
CA THR A 147 9.94 -4.83 -1.10
C THR A 147 8.47 -5.27 -1.10
N VAL A 148 8.25 -6.56 -0.95
CA VAL A 148 6.92 -7.18 -0.93
C VAL A 148 6.69 -7.81 0.43
N TYR A 149 5.63 -7.39 1.12
CA TYR A 149 5.25 -7.97 2.41
C TYR A 149 3.87 -8.59 2.32
N ASP A 150 3.76 -9.85 2.68
CA ASP A 150 2.48 -10.49 2.95
C ASP A 150 2.07 -10.20 4.39
N LEU A 151 0.88 -9.63 4.57
CA LEU A 151 0.30 -9.29 5.87
C LEU A 151 -0.86 -10.22 6.23
N PRO A 152 -0.57 -11.44 6.70
CA PRO A 152 -1.61 -12.38 7.04
C PRO A 152 -2.50 -11.82 8.14
N GLY A 153 -3.81 -11.98 7.98
CA GLY A 153 -4.78 -11.55 8.99
C GLY A 153 -5.03 -10.04 9.06
N SER A 154 -4.59 -9.23 8.08
CA SER A 154 -4.89 -7.79 8.00
C SER A 154 -6.40 -7.52 8.07
N HIS A 155 -7.23 -8.38 7.50
CA HIS A 155 -8.70 -8.28 7.58
C HIS A 155 -9.24 -8.32 9.01
N LEU A 156 -8.58 -9.06 9.92
CA LEU A 156 -9.00 -9.11 11.32
C LEU A 156 -8.84 -7.76 12.01
N VAL A 157 -7.82 -6.98 11.60
CA VAL A 157 -7.63 -5.61 12.09
C VAL A 157 -8.83 -4.75 11.68
N TRP A 158 -9.18 -4.76 10.41
CA TRP A 158 -10.31 -3.96 9.88
C TRP A 158 -11.65 -4.41 10.45
N PHE A 159 -11.87 -5.73 10.53
CA PHE A 159 -13.06 -6.30 11.13
C PHE A 159 -13.20 -5.93 12.62
N GLY A 160 -12.08 -6.00 13.36
CA GLY A 160 -12.03 -5.58 14.75
C GLY A 160 -12.40 -4.11 14.94
N TRP A 161 -11.86 -3.23 14.12
CA TRP A 161 -12.22 -1.82 14.08
C TRP A 161 -13.73 -1.60 13.81
N ALA A 162 -14.26 -2.26 12.80
CA ALA A 162 -15.67 -2.16 12.46
C ALA A 162 -16.57 -2.57 13.66
N LEU A 163 -16.24 -3.67 14.33
CA LEU A 163 -16.98 -4.13 15.51
C LEU A 163 -16.89 -3.15 16.69
N ILE A 164 -15.75 -2.50 16.90
CA ILE A 164 -15.57 -1.48 17.93
C ILE A 164 -16.48 -0.28 17.62
N MET A 165 -16.45 0.21 16.39
CA MET A 165 -17.28 1.34 15.96
C MET A 165 -18.77 1.06 16.13
N VAL A 166 -19.25 -0.08 15.64
CA VAL A 166 -20.65 -0.50 15.79
C VAL A 166 -21.02 -0.68 17.25
N GLY A 167 -20.18 -1.34 18.05
CA GLY A 167 -20.42 -1.54 19.48
C GLY A 167 -20.49 -0.22 20.24
N SER A 168 -19.66 0.75 19.91
CA SER A 168 -19.67 2.09 20.51
C SER A 168 -20.96 2.85 20.17
N MET A 169 -21.41 2.74 18.93
CA MET A 169 -22.66 3.36 18.46
C MET A 169 -23.89 2.84 19.23
N PHE A 170 -23.97 1.52 19.44
CA PHE A 170 -25.04 0.93 20.25
C PHE A 170 -25.01 1.36 21.70
N THR A 171 -23.85 1.59 22.27
CA THR A 171 -23.72 2.07 23.65
C THR A 171 -24.24 3.50 23.78
N LEU A 172 -23.91 4.38 22.85
CA LEU A 172 -24.38 5.78 22.81
C LEU A 172 -25.91 5.89 22.68
N THR A 173 -26.49 5.08 21.80
CA THR A 173 -27.97 5.09 21.62
C THR A 173 -28.70 4.59 22.87
N ARG A 174 -28.10 3.65 23.60
CA ARG A 174 -28.70 3.10 24.84
C ARG A 174 -28.63 4.09 26.00
N VAL A 175 -27.55 4.87 26.10
CA VAL A 175 -27.41 5.93 27.13
C VAL A 175 -28.41 7.03 26.88
N ARG A 176 -28.55 7.53 25.65
CA ARG A 176 -29.55 8.55 25.28
C ARG A 176 -30.98 8.12 25.53
N GLY A 177 -31.30 6.85 25.27
CA GLY A 177 -32.66 6.32 25.54
C GLY A 177 -33.03 6.30 27.02
N LYS A 178 -32.07 6.12 27.93
CA LYS A 178 -32.28 6.18 29.38
C LYS A 178 -32.50 7.60 29.91
N GLU A 179 -31.70 8.56 29.43
CA GLU A 179 -31.84 9.97 29.82
C GLU A 179 -33.22 10.54 29.46
N ASN A 180 -33.77 10.14 28.31
CA ASN A 180 -35.12 10.58 27.90
C ASN A 180 -36.26 9.95 28.74
N GLN A 181 -36.05 8.77 29.33
CA GLN A 181 -37.05 8.11 30.20
C GLN A 181 -37.04 8.65 31.65
N GLU A 182 -35.93 9.21 32.11
CA GLU A 182 -35.80 9.81 33.43
C GLU A 182 -36.24 11.30 33.47
N SER A 183 -36.51 11.89 32.30
CA SER A 183 -36.98 13.28 32.13
C SER A 183 -38.51 13.42 31.92
N GLU A 184 -39.25 12.32 31.83
CA GLU A 184 -40.73 12.25 31.84
C GLU A 184 -41.27 11.86 33.22
#